data_9465ad7b16c62941de758e007200237f
#
_entry.id   9465ad7b16c62941de758e007200237f
#
_cell.length_a   1.000
_cell.length_b   1.000
_cell.length_c   1.000
_cell.angle_alpha   90.00
_cell.angle_beta   90.00
_cell.angle_gamma   90.00
#
_symmetry.space_group_name_H-M   'P 1'
#
loop_
_entity.id
_entity.type
_entity.pdbx_description
1 polymer ?
#
loop_
_entity_poly.entity_id
_entity_poly.type
_entity_poly.pdbx_seq_one_letter_code
_entity_poly.pdbx_strand_id
1 'polypeptide(L)'
;MLNKSIQYEYYLLTNQFINLKDVKKFYLPLIEFVNNNKGKKILLSGSQGIGKTTFIQLLKSTFKTQFKKNIITISLDDFYLDKNQRIYLSNNVHPLLETRGVPGTHDVYCLNRIIDDLNKQKFPINLPIFNKLKDRRVKKIK
;
A
#
# COMPACT_ATOMS: atom_id res chain seq x y z
N MET A 1 -18.46 -5.02 -19.62
CA MET A 1 -19.00 -4.78 -18.27
C MET A 1 -17.93 -4.27 -17.29
N LEU A 2 -16.81 -4.99 -17.11
CA LEU A 2 -15.73 -4.63 -16.17
C LEU A 2 -15.12 -3.24 -16.42
N ASN A 3 -14.86 -2.83 -17.67
CA ASN A 3 -14.26 -1.52 -17.98
C ASN A 3 -15.10 -0.32 -17.50
N LYS A 4 -16.43 -0.40 -17.65
CA LYS A 4 -17.33 0.66 -17.15
C LYS A 4 -17.36 0.68 -15.63
N SER A 5 -17.26 -0.48 -14.99
CA SER A 5 -17.19 -0.60 -13.56
C SER A 5 -15.90 0.01 -13.00
N ILE A 6 -14.74 -0.26 -13.63
CA ILE A 6 -13.45 0.35 -13.26
C ILE A 6 -13.52 1.87 -13.42
N GLN A 7 -14.13 2.37 -14.50
CA GLN A 7 -14.31 3.81 -14.72
C GLN A 7 -15.17 4.45 -13.62
N TYR A 8 -16.25 3.80 -13.23
CA TYR A 8 -17.13 4.27 -12.18
C TYR A 8 -16.45 4.25 -10.80
N GLU A 9 -15.74 3.17 -10.45
CA GLU A 9 -14.97 3.08 -9.21
C GLU A 9 -13.86 4.15 -9.15
N TYR A 10 -13.20 4.42 -10.27
CA TYR A 10 -12.21 5.49 -10.36
C TYR A 10 -12.84 6.87 -10.10
N TYR A 11 -14.01 7.13 -10.69
CA TYR A 11 -14.76 8.37 -10.43
C TYR A 11 -15.13 8.52 -8.96
N LEU A 12 -15.64 7.47 -8.32
CA LEU A 12 -15.98 7.50 -6.90
C LEU A 12 -14.76 7.80 -6.00
N LEU A 13 -13.56 7.37 -6.39
CA LEU A 13 -12.35 7.56 -5.62
C LEU A 13 -11.70 8.95 -5.83
N THR A 14 -11.83 9.52 -7.01
CA THR A 14 -11.05 10.70 -7.41
C THR A 14 -11.90 11.91 -7.77
N ASN A 15 -13.19 11.73 -7.93
CA ASN A 15 -14.14 12.70 -8.53
C ASN A 15 -13.72 13.15 -9.94
N GLN A 16 -12.97 12.29 -10.66
CA GLN A 16 -12.49 12.56 -12.02
C GLN A 16 -12.90 11.42 -12.95
N PHE A 17 -13.24 11.76 -14.19
CA PHE A 17 -13.50 10.78 -15.22
C PHE A 17 -12.21 10.36 -15.93
N ILE A 18 -12.03 9.05 -16.06
CA ILE A 18 -11.00 8.47 -16.90
C ILE A 18 -11.64 7.93 -18.18
N ASN A 19 -10.99 8.09 -19.33
CA ASN A 19 -11.55 7.58 -20.56
C ASN A 19 -11.41 6.05 -20.66
N LEU A 20 -12.30 5.42 -21.43
CA LEU A 20 -12.30 3.96 -21.58
C LEU A 20 -11.07 3.40 -22.31
N LYS A 21 -10.37 4.22 -23.12
CA LYS A 21 -9.12 3.80 -23.77
C LYS A 21 -8.03 3.60 -22.72
N ASP A 22 -7.92 4.54 -21.77
CA ASP A 22 -6.92 4.46 -20.69
C ASP A 22 -7.26 3.33 -19.70
N VAL A 23 -8.54 3.13 -19.39
CA VAL A 23 -8.97 1.97 -18.61
C VAL A 23 -8.51 0.67 -19.26
N LYS A 24 -8.77 0.50 -20.57
CA LYS A 24 -8.37 -0.71 -21.32
C LYS A 24 -6.86 -0.86 -21.44
N LYS A 25 -6.15 0.25 -21.64
CA LYS A 25 -4.71 0.22 -21.90
C LYS A 25 -3.87 0.02 -20.64
N PHE A 26 -4.27 0.62 -19.50
CA PHE A 26 -3.43 0.68 -18.30
C PHE A 26 -4.03 -0.07 -17.11
N TYR A 27 -5.29 0.17 -16.78
CA TYR A 27 -5.87 -0.35 -15.54
C TYR A 27 -6.33 -1.80 -15.65
N LEU A 28 -7.01 -2.14 -16.73
CA LEU A 28 -7.53 -3.49 -16.92
C LEU A 28 -6.43 -4.55 -16.95
N PRO A 29 -5.32 -4.39 -17.71
CA PRO A 29 -4.24 -5.39 -17.71
C PRO A 29 -3.61 -5.59 -16.34
N LEU A 30 -3.45 -4.52 -15.54
CA LEU A 30 -2.91 -4.62 -14.19
C LEU A 30 -3.89 -5.32 -13.23
N ILE A 31 -5.18 -5.05 -13.34
CA ILE A 31 -6.22 -5.72 -12.53
C ILE A 31 -6.28 -7.21 -12.88
N GLU A 32 -6.23 -7.55 -14.16
CA GLU A 32 -6.19 -8.94 -14.65
C GLU A 32 -4.92 -9.65 -14.18
N PHE A 33 -3.77 -8.98 -14.27
CA PHE A 33 -2.51 -9.52 -13.74
C PHE A 33 -2.62 -9.87 -12.26
N VAL A 34 -3.15 -8.98 -11.43
CA VAL A 34 -3.36 -9.24 -10.00
C VAL A 34 -4.34 -10.39 -9.80
N ASN A 35 -5.44 -10.43 -10.56
CA ASN A 35 -6.43 -11.51 -10.45
C ASN A 35 -5.87 -12.88 -10.84
N ASN A 36 -4.98 -12.93 -11.84
CA ASN A 36 -4.37 -14.18 -12.31
C ASN A 36 -3.23 -14.66 -11.40
N ASN A 37 -2.70 -13.80 -10.54
CA ASN A 37 -1.65 -14.12 -9.58
C ASN A 37 -2.16 -14.23 -8.14
N LYS A 38 -3.30 -14.89 -7.95
CA LYS A 38 -3.91 -15.11 -6.62
C LYS A 38 -2.93 -15.79 -5.65
N GLY A 39 -2.94 -15.34 -4.41
CA GLY A 39 -2.08 -15.89 -3.35
C GLY A 39 -0.61 -15.46 -3.47
N LYS A 40 -0.21 -14.79 -4.54
CA LYS A 40 1.15 -14.24 -4.69
C LYS A 40 1.25 -12.85 -4.07
N LYS A 41 2.46 -12.50 -3.65
CA LYS A 41 2.81 -11.14 -3.23
C LYS A 41 3.18 -10.35 -4.47
N ILE A 42 2.56 -9.19 -4.64
CA ILE A 42 2.82 -8.29 -5.76
C ILE A 42 3.37 -6.99 -5.20
N LEU A 43 4.57 -6.61 -5.62
CA LEU A 43 5.20 -5.34 -5.26
C LEU A 43 4.82 -4.29 -6.30
N LEU A 44 4.22 -3.18 -5.84
CA LEU A 44 3.96 -2.02 -6.66
C LEU A 44 4.95 -0.91 -6.30
N SER A 45 5.81 -0.55 -7.24
CA SER A 45 6.79 0.54 -7.10
C SER A 45 6.55 1.61 -8.16
N GLY A 46 7.05 2.81 -7.90
CA GLY A 46 6.96 3.96 -8.81
C GLY A 46 7.26 5.27 -8.09
N SER A 47 7.50 6.34 -8.84
CA SER A 47 7.80 7.67 -8.30
C SER A 47 6.69 8.22 -7.41
N GLN A 48 7.04 9.17 -6.55
CA GLN A 48 6.08 9.88 -5.72
C GLN A 48 5.08 10.64 -6.61
N GLY A 49 3.81 10.66 -6.24
CA GLY A 49 2.77 11.38 -6.98
C GLY A 49 2.19 10.63 -8.20
N ILE A 50 2.75 9.50 -8.65
CA ILE A 50 2.28 8.77 -9.85
C ILE A 50 0.90 8.09 -9.70
N GLY A 51 0.26 8.20 -8.55
CA GLY A 51 -1.08 7.62 -8.34
C GLY A 51 -1.10 6.20 -7.76
N LYS A 52 0.01 5.68 -7.18
CA LYS A 52 0.05 4.34 -6.57
C LYS A 52 -1.09 4.09 -5.57
N THR A 53 -1.32 5.06 -4.68
CA THR A 53 -2.37 4.95 -3.66
C THR A 53 -3.75 4.87 -4.27
N THR A 54 -4.04 5.70 -5.28
CA THR A 54 -5.30 5.68 -6.03
C THR A 54 -5.50 4.34 -6.73
N PHE A 55 -4.45 3.82 -7.38
CA PHE A 55 -4.51 2.52 -8.03
C PHE A 55 -4.76 1.37 -7.05
N ILE A 56 -4.11 1.38 -5.88
CA ILE A 56 -4.34 0.37 -4.84
C ILE A 56 -5.78 0.43 -4.31
N GLN A 57 -6.33 1.62 -4.12
CA GLN A 57 -7.72 1.80 -3.69
C GLN A 57 -8.69 1.30 -4.78
N LEU A 58 -8.42 1.60 -6.04
CA LEU A 58 -9.17 1.11 -7.18
C LEU A 58 -9.14 -0.43 -7.26
N LEU A 59 -7.97 -1.04 -7.09
CA LEU A 59 -7.81 -2.49 -7.01
C LEU A 59 -8.70 -3.07 -5.90
N LYS A 60 -8.62 -2.54 -4.68
CA LYS A 60 -9.41 -3.02 -3.53
C LYS A 60 -10.91 -2.93 -3.81
N SER A 61 -11.37 -1.80 -4.33
CA SER A 61 -12.78 -1.58 -4.65
C SER A 61 -13.24 -2.53 -5.76
N THR A 62 -12.50 -2.60 -6.87
CA THR A 62 -12.83 -3.50 -8.00
C THR A 62 -12.84 -4.97 -7.55
N PHE A 63 -11.87 -5.41 -6.75
CA PHE A 63 -11.85 -6.79 -6.28
C PHE A 63 -13.02 -7.11 -5.36
N LYS A 64 -13.38 -6.20 -4.49
CA LYS A 64 -14.54 -6.36 -3.60
C LYS A 64 -15.86 -6.40 -4.39
N THR A 65 -16.04 -5.49 -5.34
CA THR A 65 -17.31 -5.32 -6.05
C THR A 65 -17.49 -6.32 -7.20
N GLN A 66 -16.45 -6.52 -8.02
CA GLN A 66 -16.51 -7.32 -9.24
C GLN A 66 -16.10 -8.78 -9.05
N PHE A 67 -15.10 -9.03 -8.21
CA PHE A 67 -14.58 -10.39 -8.02
C PHE A 67 -15.02 -11.04 -6.69
N LYS A 68 -15.71 -10.28 -5.81
CA LYS A 68 -16.13 -10.74 -4.46
C LYS A 68 -14.94 -11.25 -3.62
N LYS A 69 -13.80 -10.58 -3.73
CA LYS A 69 -12.54 -10.92 -3.08
C LYS A 69 -11.97 -9.75 -2.31
N ASN A 70 -11.25 -10.02 -1.25
CA ASN A 70 -10.50 -9.02 -0.49
C ASN A 70 -9.02 -9.07 -0.88
N ILE A 71 -8.41 -7.88 -0.98
CA ILE A 71 -6.96 -7.72 -1.14
C ILE A 71 -6.39 -7.10 0.14
N ILE A 72 -5.36 -7.72 0.68
CA ILE A 72 -4.54 -7.14 1.75
C ILE A 72 -3.49 -6.25 1.08
N THR A 73 -3.42 -5.00 1.50
CA THR A 73 -2.44 -4.04 1.00
C THR A 73 -1.58 -3.55 2.15
N ILE A 74 -0.27 -3.47 1.90
CA ILE A 74 0.75 -3.02 2.85
C ILE A 74 1.48 -1.85 2.21
N SER A 75 1.57 -0.73 2.91
CA SER A 75 2.40 0.40 2.51
C SER A 75 3.71 0.36 3.25
N LEU A 76 4.84 0.52 2.55
CA LEU A 76 6.14 0.62 3.20
C LEU A 76 6.21 1.84 4.14
N ASP A 77 5.52 2.92 3.79
CA ASP A 77 5.44 4.12 4.62
C ASP A 77 4.82 3.88 6.01
N ASP A 78 4.00 2.83 6.17
CA ASP A 78 3.42 2.49 7.46
C ASP A 78 4.43 1.86 8.44
N PHE A 79 5.64 1.53 7.94
CA PHE A 79 6.70 0.92 8.72
C PHE A 79 7.82 1.89 9.12
N TYR A 80 7.67 3.19 8.94
CA TYR A 80 8.66 4.12 9.48
C TYR A 80 8.87 3.92 10.98
N LEU A 81 10.13 4.02 11.38
CA LEU A 81 10.50 4.15 12.79
C LEU A 81 9.91 5.45 13.36
N ASP A 82 9.54 5.44 14.62
CA ASP A 82 9.05 6.64 15.31
C ASP A 82 10.14 7.72 15.39
N LYS A 83 9.74 8.98 15.51
CA LYS A 83 10.67 10.12 15.53
C LYS A 83 11.82 9.95 16.53
N ASN A 84 11.55 9.49 17.75
CA ASN A 84 12.58 9.29 18.76
C ASN A 84 13.62 8.21 18.35
N GLN A 85 13.18 7.14 17.70
CA GLN A 85 14.08 6.11 17.20
C GLN A 85 14.98 6.66 16.08
N ARG A 86 14.42 7.49 15.18
CA ARG A 86 15.19 8.12 14.11
C ARG A 86 16.19 9.15 14.63
N ILE A 87 15.81 9.95 15.64
CA ILE A 87 16.74 10.86 16.32
C ILE A 87 17.89 10.07 16.97
N TYR A 88 17.58 8.97 17.65
CA TYR A 88 18.63 8.10 18.20
C TYR A 88 19.59 7.60 17.11
N LEU A 89 19.06 7.14 15.99
CA LEU A 89 19.88 6.69 14.84
C LEU A 89 20.67 7.84 14.23
N SER A 90 20.11 9.04 14.16
CA SER A 90 20.82 10.21 13.60
C SER A 90 22.02 10.60 14.45
N ASN A 91 21.90 10.50 15.77
CA ASN A 91 22.97 10.85 16.69
C ASN A 91 24.07 9.78 16.78
N ASN A 92 23.75 8.51 16.53
CA ASN A 92 24.67 7.40 16.75
C ASN A 92 25.20 6.74 15.47
N VAL A 93 24.54 6.98 14.33
CA VAL A 93 24.89 6.31 13.06
C VAL A 93 25.14 7.32 11.94
N HIS A 94 24.12 8.10 11.55
CA HIS A 94 24.26 9.07 10.46
C HIS A 94 23.16 10.16 10.52
N PRO A 95 23.47 11.45 10.38
CA PRO A 95 22.51 12.55 10.51
C PRO A 95 21.27 12.44 9.58
N LEU A 96 21.40 11.89 8.39
CA LEU A 96 20.30 11.69 7.46
C LEU A 96 19.20 10.76 8.00
N LEU A 97 19.47 9.91 8.99
CA LEU A 97 18.50 8.96 9.55
C LEU A 97 17.40 9.64 10.39
N GLU A 98 17.51 10.93 10.69
CA GLU A 98 16.42 11.71 11.26
C GLU A 98 15.25 11.84 10.26
N THR A 99 15.56 11.98 8.96
CA THR A 99 14.57 12.17 7.91
C THR A 99 13.92 10.84 7.50
N ARG A 100 12.59 10.83 7.39
CA ARG A 100 11.84 9.67 6.88
C ARG A 100 12.17 9.41 5.41
N GLY A 101 12.17 8.12 5.01
CA GLY A 101 12.36 7.69 3.62
C GLY A 101 13.79 7.32 3.27
N VAL A 102 14.74 7.68 4.12
CA VAL A 102 16.14 7.26 3.96
C VAL A 102 16.24 5.76 4.30
N PRO A 103 17.05 4.97 3.57
CA PRO A 103 17.34 3.59 3.94
C PRO A 103 17.79 3.49 5.41
N GLY A 104 17.23 2.51 6.14
CA GLY A 104 17.47 2.37 7.58
C GLY A 104 16.43 3.03 8.49
N THR A 105 15.49 3.83 7.94
CA THR A 105 14.43 4.47 8.72
C THR A 105 13.12 3.70 8.76
N HIS A 106 13.09 2.47 8.23
CA HIS A 106 11.95 1.57 8.28
C HIS A 106 12.20 0.40 9.23
N ASP A 107 11.17 -0.03 9.93
CA ASP A 107 11.17 -1.23 10.76
C ASP A 107 11.02 -2.49 9.88
N VAL A 108 12.12 -2.89 9.29
CA VAL A 108 12.18 -4.07 8.41
C VAL A 108 11.86 -5.35 9.18
N TYR A 109 12.19 -5.39 10.49
CA TYR A 109 11.87 -6.55 11.33
C TYR A 109 10.35 -6.74 11.47
N CYS A 110 9.63 -5.66 11.78
CA CYS A 110 8.16 -5.68 11.84
C CYS A 110 7.54 -6.06 10.49
N LEU A 111 8.07 -5.51 9.38
CA LEU A 111 7.61 -5.84 8.04
C LEU A 111 7.79 -7.33 7.73
N ASN A 112 8.97 -7.89 7.98
CA ASN A 112 9.26 -9.31 7.73
C ASN A 112 8.35 -10.20 8.56
N ARG A 113 8.15 -9.90 9.85
CA ARG A 113 7.23 -10.64 10.71
C ARG A 113 5.81 -10.67 10.15
N ILE A 114 5.30 -9.54 9.68
CA ILE A 114 3.96 -9.45 9.09
C ILE A 114 3.88 -10.27 7.80
N ILE A 115 4.92 -10.21 6.96
CA ILE A 115 4.99 -11.03 5.73
C ILE A 115 4.99 -12.53 6.08
N ASP A 116 5.70 -12.94 7.12
CA ASP A 116 5.74 -14.32 7.58
C ASP A 116 4.39 -14.79 8.16
N ASP A 117 3.72 -13.93 8.94
CA ASP A 117 2.39 -14.21 9.46
C ASP A 117 1.36 -14.37 8.32
N LEU A 118 1.44 -13.53 7.28
CA LEU A 118 0.63 -13.67 6.07
C LEU A 118 0.92 -14.99 5.33
N ASN A 119 2.18 -15.38 5.20
CA ASN A 119 2.57 -16.63 4.57
C ASN A 119 2.02 -17.86 5.31
N LYS A 120 2.03 -17.79 6.64
CA LYS A 120 1.54 -18.85 7.53
C LYS A 120 0.03 -18.78 7.76
N GLN A 121 -0.67 -17.84 7.10
CA GLN A 121 -2.10 -17.60 7.26
C GLN A 121 -2.53 -17.39 8.73
N LYS A 122 -1.68 -16.76 9.52
CA LYS A 122 -1.95 -16.44 10.92
C LYS A 122 -2.79 -15.17 10.99
N PHE A 123 -4.06 -15.31 11.28
CA PHE A 123 -4.99 -14.19 11.44
C PHE A 123 -5.54 -14.13 12.87
N PRO A 124 -5.89 -12.94 13.40
CA PRO A 124 -5.80 -11.62 12.78
C PRO A 124 -4.36 -11.07 12.72
N ILE A 125 -4.07 -10.25 11.71
CA ILE A 125 -2.78 -9.55 11.57
C ILE A 125 -2.99 -8.08 11.84
N ASN A 126 -2.24 -7.53 12.79
CA ASN A 126 -2.24 -6.10 13.08
C ASN A 126 -1.25 -5.38 12.15
N LEU A 127 -1.77 -4.67 11.17
CA LEU A 127 -0.96 -3.83 10.29
C LEU A 127 -0.66 -2.49 10.98
N PRO A 128 0.60 -2.03 11.02
CA PRO A 128 0.92 -0.70 11.51
C PRO A 128 0.28 0.36 10.61
N ILE A 129 0.06 1.53 11.16
CA ILE A 129 -0.32 2.73 10.43
C ILE A 129 0.57 3.86 10.92
N PHE A 130 1.24 4.54 10.02
CA PHE A 130 2.07 5.67 10.34
C PHE A 130 1.31 6.99 10.14
N ASN A 131 1.16 7.76 11.20
CA ASN A 131 0.58 9.09 11.12
C ASN A 131 1.68 10.11 10.78
N LYS A 132 1.71 10.58 9.54
CA LYS A 132 2.73 11.51 9.03
C LYS A 132 2.70 12.87 9.74
N LEU A 133 1.52 13.32 10.22
CA LEU A 133 1.37 14.59 10.95
C LEU A 133 1.92 14.49 12.38
N LYS A 134 1.66 13.37 13.04
CA LYS A 134 2.13 13.12 14.41
C LYS A 134 3.54 12.50 14.45
N ASP A 135 4.07 12.18 13.27
CA ASP A 135 5.39 11.55 13.06
C ASP A 135 5.62 10.30 13.93
N ARG A 136 4.58 9.48 14.05
CA ARG A 136 4.61 8.24 14.85
C ARG A 136 3.62 7.21 14.34
N ARG A 137 3.85 5.95 14.71
CA ARG A 137 2.87 4.88 14.49
C ARG A 137 1.65 5.11 15.39
N VAL A 138 0.48 4.80 14.86
CA VAL A 138 -0.77 4.78 15.63
C VAL A 138 -1.22 3.33 15.77
N LYS A 139 -1.61 2.94 16.98
CA LYS A 139 -2.24 1.64 17.21
C LYS A 139 -3.65 1.70 16.61
N LYS A 140 -3.84 1.08 15.44
CA LYS A 140 -5.17 0.79 14.94
C LYS A 140 -5.28 -0.72 14.80
N ILE A 141 -6.16 -1.30 15.58
CA ILE A 141 -6.63 -2.67 15.38
C ILE A 141 -7.59 -2.61 14.20
N LYS A 142 -7.28 -3.27 13.11
CA LYS A 142 -8.21 -3.51 12.01
C LYS A 142 -8.64 -4.96 12.05
#